data_ac082fe61fe69f1ed9a4a28c0c12989c
#
_entry.id   ac082fe61fe69f1ed9a4a28c0c12989c
#
_cell.length_a   1.000
_cell.length_b   1.000
_cell.length_c   1.000
_cell.angle_alpha   90.00
_cell.angle_beta   90.00
_cell.angle_gamma   90.00
#
_symmetry.space_group_name_H-M   'P 1'
#
loop_
_entity.id
_entity.type
_entity.pdbx_description
1 polymer ?
#
loop_
_entity_poly.entity_id
_entity_poly.type
_entity_poly.pdbx_seq_one_letter_code
_entity_poly.pdbx_strand_id
1 'polypeptide(L)'
;VKTVLKDMLSRRLLRIKVVKALFAHLKSGADNMIASEKTLMTSVDKAYDLYFQILILPVEIARYAEQRQELAKQKKLPTHEDLNPNTKFVDNQIIRVIANSDAVNDYAAARKLNWTRYPELIRTLYTQLTESDYFKDYMARPERSFADDRKLLEDFFKELQSCEPLDNVLEEMSILWSDDLPYIV
;
A
#
# COMPACT_ATOMS: atom_id res chain seq x y z
N VAL A 1 10.51 14.48 12.35
CA VAL A 1 9.79 14.07 11.13
C VAL A 1 10.63 14.33 9.88
N LYS A 2 11.20 15.53 9.62
CA LYS A 2 12.00 15.81 8.40
C LYS A 2 13.29 15.00 8.26
N THR A 3 13.90 14.53 9.34
CA THR A 3 15.14 13.75 9.30
C THR A 3 14.89 12.30 8.90
N VAL A 4 13.78 11.71 9.34
CA VAL A 4 13.39 10.34 9.00
C VAL A 4 12.99 10.22 7.51
N LEU A 5 12.36 11.25 6.96
CA LEU A 5 12.03 11.36 5.54
C LEU A 5 13.23 11.17 4.60
N LYS A 6 14.41 11.65 5.01
CA LYS A 6 15.63 11.63 4.19
C LYS A 6 16.22 10.22 4.03
N ASP A 7 15.96 9.35 5.01
CA ASP A 7 16.53 7.99 5.05
C ASP A 7 15.61 6.94 4.39
N MET A 8 14.32 7.25 4.20
CA MET A 8 13.34 6.32 3.62
C MET A 8 13.27 6.38 2.09
N LEU A 9 13.48 7.55 1.49
CA LEU A 9 13.44 7.68 0.03
C LEU A 9 14.79 7.34 -0.57
N SER A 10 14.79 6.41 -1.54
CA SER A 10 16.03 6.02 -2.21
C SER A 10 16.67 7.20 -2.96
N ARG A 11 18.01 7.26 -2.96
CA ARG A 11 18.74 8.27 -3.76
C ARG A 11 18.39 8.22 -5.24
N ARG A 12 18.00 7.05 -5.73
CA ARG A 12 17.57 6.85 -7.12
C ARG A 12 16.27 7.59 -7.39
N LEU A 13 15.26 7.42 -6.53
CA LEU A 13 13.97 8.12 -6.65
C LEU A 13 14.17 9.65 -6.59
N LEU A 14 14.97 10.14 -5.65
CA LEU A 14 15.25 11.57 -5.55
C LEU A 14 15.88 12.13 -6.83
N ARG A 15 16.84 11.43 -7.43
CA ARG A 15 17.45 11.84 -8.71
C ARG A 15 16.43 11.87 -9.85
N ILE A 16 15.54 10.88 -9.93
CA ILE A 16 14.47 10.85 -10.93
C ILE A 16 13.55 12.05 -10.76
N LYS A 17 13.13 12.38 -9.53
CA LYS A 17 12.29 13.56 -9.27
C LYS A 17 12.98 14.86 -9.64
N VAL A 18 14.28 15.01 -9.37
CA VAL A 18 15.06 16.18 -9.80
C VAL A 18 15.08 16.28 -11.32
N VAL A 19 15.36 15.18 -12.03
CA VAL A 19 15.39 15.19 -13.51
C VAL A 19 14.01 15.54 -14.08
N LYS A 20 12.93 14.94 -13.56
CA LYS A 20 11.55 15.27 -13.95
C LYS A 20 11.24 16.76 -13.74
N ALA A 21 11.62 17.32 -12.58
CA ALA A 21 11.39 18.74 -12.26
C ALA A 21 12.19 19.68 -13.18
N LEU A 22 13.46 19.36 -13.45
CA LEU A 22 14.29 20.14 -14.37
C LEU A 22 13.75 20.06 -15.81
N PHE A 23 13.33 18.90 -16.27
CA PHE A 23 12.73 18.73 -17.59
C PHE A 23 11.44 19.55 -17.71
N ALA A 24 10.56 19.50 -16.71
CA ALA A 24 9.34 20.30 -16.69
C ALA A 24 9.63 21.80 -16.70
N HIS A 25 10.63 22.27 -15.93
CA HIS A 25 11.07 23.65 -15.91
C HIS A 25 11.54 24.12 -17.29
N LEU A 26 12.41 23.35 -17.95
CA LEU A 26 12.94 23.67 -19.28
C LEU A 26 11.85 23.65 -20.35
N LYS A 27 10.93 22.69 -20.30
CA LYS A 27 9.83 22.57 -21.27
C LYS A 27 8.78 23.66 -21.12
N SER A 28 8.51 24.12 -19.91
CA SER A 28 7.50 25.18 -19.65
C SER A 28 8.00 26.58 -20.03
N GLY A 29 9.29 26.76 -20.28
CA GLY A 29 9.90 28.08 -20.48
C GLY A 29 9.77 28.97 -19.25
N ALA A 30 9.59 28.36 -18.06
CA ALA A 30 9.38 29.10 -16.83
C ALA A 30 10.67 29.77 -16.37
N ASP A 31 10.66 31.09 -16.21
CA ASP A 31 11.79 31.86 -15.66
C ASP A 31 11.90 31.77 -14.14
N ASN A 32 10.93 31.14 -13.47
CA ASN A 32 10.87 31.11 -12.01
C ASN A 32 11.39 29.77 -11.42
N MET A 33 12.69 29.75 -11.09
CA MET A 33 13.35 28.62 -10.45
C MET A 33 12.73 28.27 -9.08
N ILE A 34 12.27 29.25 -8.32
CA ILE A 34 11.65 29.05 -6.99
C ILE A 34 10.37 28.25 -7.10
N ALA A 35 9.55 28.49 -8.14
CA ALA A 35 8.34 27.70 -8.38
C ALA A 35 8.67 26.25 -8.71
N SER A 36 9.70 26.01 -9.50
CA SER A 36 10.16 24.66 -9.85
C SER A 36 10.74 23.90 -8.64
N GLU A 37 11.49 24.57 -7.78
CA GLU A 37 11.95 24.01 -6.51
C GLU A 37 10.79 23.63 -5.61
N LYS A 38 9.79 24.48 -5.46
CA LYS A 38 8.58 24.17 -4.68
C LYS A 38 7.85 22.95 -5.23
N THR A 39 7.74 22.83 -6.55
CA THR A 39 7.12 21.67 -7.22
C THR A 39 7.93 20.40 -6.94
N LEU A 40 9.25 20.48 -7.01
CA LEU A 40 10.12 19.36 -6.66
C LEU A 40 9.90 18.91 -5.21
N MET A 41 9.92 19.84 -4.25
CA MET A 41 9.70 19.50 -2.83
C MET A 41 8.32 18.90 -2.61
N THR A 42 7.27 19.41 -3.27
CA THR A 42 5.94 18.83 -3.24
C THR A 42 5.94 17.38 -3.77
N SER A 43 6.67 17.12 -4.85
CA SER A 43 6.76 15.77 -5.42
C SER A 43 7.48 14.77 -4.49
N VAL A 44 8.46 15.25 -3.72
CA VAL A 44 9.15 14.46 -2.69
C VAL A 44 8.21 14.15 -1.52
N ASP A 45 7.47 15.15 -1.03
CA ASP A 45 6.47 14.96 0.03
C ASP A 45 5.38 13.96 -0.41
N LYS A 46 4.96 14.02 -1.68
CA LYS A 46 3.98 13.10 -2.25
C LYS A 46 4.49 11.66 -2.37
N ALA A 47 5.78 11.45 -2.61
CA ALA A 47 6.34 10.10 -2.57
C ALA A 47 6.27 9.50 -1.15
N TYR A 48 6.38 10.33 -0.13
CA TYR A 48 6.20 9.90 1.26
C TYR A 48 4.73 9.60 1.57
N ASP A 49 3.79 10.39 1.06
CA ASP A 49 2.36 10.06 1.12
C ASP A 49 2.09 8.69 0.48
N LEU A 50 2.68 8.41 -0.69
CA LEU A 50 2.54 7.12 -1.36
C LEU A 50 3.05 5.96 -0.50
N TYR A 51 4.20 6.12 0.15
CA TYR A 51 4.73 5.09 1.05
C TYR A 51 3.69 4.70 2.12
N PHE A 52 3.09 5.69 2.81
CA PHE A 52 2.06 5.40 3.81
C PHE A 52 0.77 4.85 3.20
N GLN A 53 0.39 5.35 2.02
CA GLN A 53 -0.79 4.84 1.30
C GLN A 53 -0.63 3.34 0.99
N ILE A 54 0.55 2.92 0.54
CA ILE A 54 0.85 1.51 0.27
C ILE A 54 0.99 0.71 1.57
N LEU A 55 1.60 1.29 2.61
CA LEU A 55 1.79 0.61 3.90
C LEU A 55 0.46 0.23 4.57
N ILE A 56 -0.59 1.06 4.45
CA ILE A 56 -1.92 0.77 5.01
C ILE A 56 -2.76 -0.19 4.15
N LEU A 57 -2.34 -0.49 2.93
CA LEU A 57 -3.10 -1.33 2.00
C LEU A 57 -3.35 -2.75 2.53
N PRO A 58 -2.35 -3.49 3.07
CA PRO A 58 -2.61 -4.81 3.67
C PRO A 58 -3.60 -4.77 4.83
N VAL A 59 -3.66 -3.66 5.57
CA VAL A 59 -4.62 -3.49 6.68
C VAL A 59 -6.05 -3.43 6.13
N GLU A 60 -6.28 -2.69 5.05
CA GLU A 60 -7.59 -2.60 4.42
C GLU A 60 -8.02 -3.93 3.78
N ILE A 61 -7.08 -4.67 3.17
CA ILE A 61 -7.34 -6.00 2.63
C ILE A 61 -7.69 -6.99 3.76
N ALA A 62 -7.01 -6.93 4.89
CA ALA A 62 -7.31 -7.78 6.05
C ALA A 62 -8.69 -7.45 6.65
N ARG A 63 -9.07 -6.16 6.75
CA ARG A 63 -10.43 -5.75 7.16
C ARG A 63 -11.49 -6.27 6.21
N TYR A 64 -11.24 -6.21 4.90
CA TYR A 64 -12.14 -6.77 3.91
C TYR A 64 -12.29 -8.29 4.07
N ALA A 65 -11.18 -9.01 4.30
CA ALA A 65 -11.20 -10.45 4.58
C ALA A 65 -12.03 -10.77 5.83
N GLU A 66 -11.84 -10.03 6.94
CA GLU A 66 -12.59 -10.19 8.18
C GLU A 66 -14.09 -9.96 7.96
N GLN A 67 -14.46 -8.88 7.27
CA GLN A 67 -15.86 -8.60 6.94
C GLN A 67 -16.49 -9.73 6.12
N ARG A 68 -15.76 -10.30 5.15
CA ARG A 68 -16.24 -11.45 4.38
C ARG A 68 -16.45 -12.69 5.25
N GLN A 69 -15.54 -12.95 6.18
CA GLN A 69 -15.69 -14.06 7.13
C GLN A 69 -16.92 -13.88 8.03
N GLU A 70 -17.16 -12.67 8.54
CA GLU A 70 -18.33 -12.38 9.35
C GLU A 70 -19.65 -12.51 8.56
N LEU A 71 -19.68 -12.02 7.32
CA LEU A 71 -20.84 -12.19 6.44
C LEU A 71 -21.09 -13.66 6.08
N ALA A 72 -20.03 -14.47 5.94
CA ALA A 72 -20.15 -15.89 5.65
C ALA A 72 -20.84 -16.64 6.82
N LYS A 73 -20.55 -16.30 8.08
CA LYS A 73 -21.20 -16.86 9.26
C LYS A 73 -22.71 -16.56 9.30
N GLN A 74 -23.15 -15.46 8.69
CA GLN A 74 -24.57 -15.02 8.69
C GLN A 74 -25.39 -15.62 7.54
N LYS A 75 -24.83 -16.49 6.71
CA LYS A 75 -25.58 -17.20 5.65
C LYS A 75 -26.72 -18.03 6.26
N LYS A 76 -27.81 -18.22 5.52
CA LYS A 76 -28.93 -19.05 5.95
C LYS A 76 -28.52 -20.51 6.23
N LEU A 77 -27.53 -21.01 5.48
CA LEU A 77 -26.95 -22.36 5.62
C LEU A 77 -25.42 -22.22 5.58
N PRO A 78 -24.81 -21.83 6.71
CA PRO A 78 -23.36 -21.72 6.78
C PRO A 78 -22.71 -23.11 6.75
N THR A 79 -21.61 -23.23 6.02
CA THR A 79 -20.78 -24.44 6.06
C THR A 79 -19.94 -24.51 7.34
N HIS A 80 -19.30 -25.66 7.62
CA HIS A 80 -18.36 -25.75 8.74
C HIS A 80 -17.20 -24.75 8.60
N GLU A 81 -16.73 -24.50 7.39
CA GLU A 81 -15.69 -23.52 7.08
C GLU A 81 -16.19 -22.08 7.27
N ASP A 82 -17.43 -21.77 6.91
CA ASP A 82 -18.04 -20.47 7.18
C ASP A 82 -18.12 -20.16 8.67
N LEU A 83 -18.39 -21.17 9.52
CA LEU A 83 -18.48 -21.01 10.98
C LEU A 83 -17.11 -20.99 11.66
N ASN A 84 -16.12 -21.67 11.07
CA ASN A 84 -14.74 -21.78 11.60
C ASN A 84 -13.72 -21.35 10.54
N PRO A 85 -13.72 -20.09 10.13
CA PRO A 85 -12.81 -19.62 9.10
C PRO A 85 -11.35 -19.65 9.56
N ASN A 86 -10.43 -19.92 8.65
CA ASN A 86 -9.02 -19.75 8.93
C ASN A 86 -8.69 -18.26 9.02
N THR A 87 -8.44 -17.77 10.23
CA THR A 87 -8.17 -16.36 10.51
C THR A 87 -6.69 -15.98 10.38
N LYS A 88 -5.82 -16.90 9.92
CA LYS A 88 -4.37 -16.71 9.93
C LYS A 88 -3.93 -15.39 9.27
N PHE A 89 -4.52 -15.04 8.12
CA PHE A 89 -4.24 -13.79 7.44
C PHE A 89 -4.75 -12.56 8.21
N VAL A 90 -5.99 -12.60 8.70
CA VAL A 90 -6.59 -11.52 9.49
C VAL A 90 -5.81 -11.29 10.78
N ASP A 91 -5.27 -12.36 11.35
CA ASP A 91 -4.47 -12.34 12.59
C ASP A 91 -2.97 -12.08 12.35
N ASN A 92 -2.54 -11.79 11.12
CA ASN A 92 -1.13 -11.55 10.79
C ASN A 92 -0.53 -10.47 11.70
N GLN A 93 0.57 -10.81 12.36
CA GLN A 93 1.17 -9.96 13.41
C GLN A 93 1.68 -8.64 12.85
N ILE A 94 2.24 -8.63 11.63
CA ILE A 94 2.79 -7.41 11.01
C ILE A 94 1.65 -6.48 10.60
N ILE A 95 0.57 -7.01 10.02
CA ILE A 95 -0.62 -6.22 9.68
C ILE A 95 -1.17 -5.57 10.96
N ARG A 96 -1.23 -6.30 12.07
CA ARG A 96 -1.66 -5.76 13.37
C ARG A 96 -0.72 -4.68 13.90
N VAL A 97 0.59 -4.85 13.75
CA VAL A 97 1.56 -3.82 14.14
C VAL A 97 1.35 -2.54 13.33
N ILE A 98 1.15 -2.65 12.02
CA ILE A 98 0.87 -1.49 11.15
C ILE A 98 -0.46 -0.83 11.56
N ALA A 99 -1.53 -1.62 11.73
CA ALA A 99 -2.86 -1.13 12.10
C ALA A 99 -2.90 -0.40 13.45
N ASN A 100 -2.06 -0.84 14.41
CA ASN A 100 -2.00 -0.27 15.76
C ASN A 100 -0.88 0.77 15.94
N SER A 101 -0.16 1.13 14.88
CA SER A 101 0.90 2.14 14.96
C SER A 101 0.33 3.54 14.97
N ASP A 102 0.45 4.25 16.10
CA ASP A 102 0.00 5.65 16.23
C ASP A 102 0.66 6.54 15.16
N ALA A 103 1.96 6.33 14.90
CA ALA A 103 2.69 7.10 13.90
C ALA A 103 2.13 6.93 12.48
N VAL A 104 1.69 5.72 12.11
CA VAL A 104 1.05 5.44 10.82
C VAL A 104 -0.34 6.06 10.78
N ASN A 105 -1.13 5.86 11.82
CA ASN A 105 -2.50 6.35 11.91
C ASN A 105 -2.56 7.89 11.92
N ASP A 106 -1.72 8.54 12.71
CA ASP A 106 -1.64 10.01 12.79
C ASP A 106 -1.23 10.61 11.44
N TYR A 107 -0.23 10.01 10.78
CA TYR A 107 0.19 10.48 9.46
C TYR A 107 -0.91 10.29 8.41
N ALA A 108 -1.51 9.11 8.35
CA ALA A 108 -2.59 8.82 7.42
C ALA A 108 -3.79 9.76 7.64
N ALA A 109 -4.18 10.01 8.90
CA ALA A 109 -5.26 10.92 9.25
C ALA A 109 -4.94 12.37 8.85
N ALA A 110 -3.73 12.88 9.18
CA ALA A 110 -3.30 14.22 8.86
C ALA A 110 -3.24 14.50 7.35
N ARG A 111 -2.91 13.47 6.55
CA ARG A 111 -2.80 13.54 5.08
C ARG A 111 -4.05 13.05 4.36
N LYS A 112 -5.07 12.54 5.10
CA LYS A 112 -6.31 11.96 4.58
C LYS A 112 -6.08 10.77 3.66
N LEU A 113 -5.08 9.97 3.97
CA LEU A 113 -4.73 8.76 3.22
C LEU A 113 -5.68 7.63 3.64
N ASN A 114 -6.37 7.05 2.69
CA ASN A 114 -7.27 5.90 2.91
C ASN A 114 -7.65 5.25 1.56
N TRP A 115 -8.26 4.07 1.63
CA TRP A 115 -8.73 3.32 0.47
C TRP A 115 -10.27 3.27 0.36
N THR A 116 -10.98 4.05 1.16
CA THR A 116 -12.44 4.03 1.27
C THR A 116 -13.16 4.30 -0.06
N ARG A 117 -12.54 5.08 -0.94
CA ARG A 117 -13.10 5.41 -2.26
C ARG A 117 -12.91 4.32 -3.31
N TYR A 118 -12.09 3.31 -3.01
CA TYR A 118 -11.67 2.29 -3.98
C TYR A 118 -11.98 0.86 -3.50
N PRO A 119 -13.25 0.56 -3.09
CA PRO A 119 -13.61 -0.76 -2.57
C PRO A 119 -13.41 -1.88 -3.61
N GLU A 120 -13.60 -1.57 -4.90
CA GLU A 120 -13.38 -2.55 -5.97
C GLU A 120 -11.91 -2.91 -6.14
N LEU A 121 -10.99 -1.96 -5.94
CA LEU A 121 -9.56 -2.27 -5.92
C LEU A 121 -9.23 -3.23 -4.76
N ILE A 122 -9.71 -2.94 -3.55
CA ILE A 122 -9.50 -3.81 -2.38
C ILE A 122 -10.02 -5.22 -2.64
N ARG A 123 -11.20 -5.33 -3.25
CA ARG A 123 -11.78 -6.62 -3.64
C ARG A 123 -10.90 -7.35 -4.67
N THR A 124 -10.43 -6.65 -5.70
CA THR A 124 -9.58 -7.21 -6.76
C THR A 124 -8.25 -7.71 -6.17
N LEU A 125 -7.58 -6.87 -5.36
CA LEU A 125 -6.32 -7.25 -4.71
C LEU A 125 -6.49 -8.42 -3.73
N TYR A 126 -7.59 -8.46 -2.98
CA TYR A 126 -7.91 -9.60 -2.13
C TYR A 126 -8.09 -10.89 -2.95
N THR A 127 -8.77 -10.81 -4.09
CA THR A 127 -8.98 -11.97 -4.97
C THR A 127 -7.64 -12.45 -5.54
N GLN A 128 -6.82 -11.56 -6.08
CA GLN A 128 -5.47 -11.88 -6.58
C GLN A 128 -4.62 -12.52 -5.48
N LEU A 129 -4.59 -11.91 -4.29
CA LEU A 129 -3.87 -12.43 -3.13
C LEU A 129 -4.31 -13.87 -2.79
N THR A 130 -5.63 -14.13 -2.71
CA THR A 130 -6.14 -15.47 -2.34
C THR A 130 -5.92 -16.52 -3.43
N GLU A 131 -5.74 -16.12 -4.68
CA GLU A 131 -5.42 -16.99 -5.80
C GLU A 131 -3.94 -17.28 -5.93
N SER A 132 -3.07 -16.47 -5.32
CA SER A 132 -1.62 -16.64 -5.38
C SER A 132 -1.14 -17.90 -4.64
N ASP A 133 -0.09 -18.53 -5.17
CA ASP A 133 0.46 -19.76 -4.57
C ASP A 133 1.11 -19.48 -3.22
N TYR A 134 1.81 -18.35 -3.07
CA TYR A 134 2.44 -17.99 -1.80
C TYR A 134 1.42 -17.76 -0.67
N PHE A 135 0.22 -17.24 -0.98
CA PHE A 135 -0.85 -17.11 0.00
C PHE A 135 -1.46 -18.46 0.38
N LYS A 136 -1.72 -19.33 -0.60
CA LYS A 136 -2.22 -20.69 -0.34
C LYS A 136 -1.25 -21.47 0.54
N ASP A 137 0.05 -21.41 0.23
CA ASP A 137 1.11 -22.03 1.02
C ASP A 137 1.16 -21.47 2.45
N TYR A 138 1.04 -20.13 2.59
CA TYR A 138 0.97 -19.48 3.90
C TYR A 138 -0.23 -19.96 4.71
N MET A 139 -1.41 -20.01 4.10
CA MET A 139 -2.65 -20.44 4.78
C MET A 139 -2.67 -21.94 5.12
N ALA A 140 -2.01 -22.77 4.31
CA ALA A 140 -1.95 -24.23 4.52
C ALA A 140 -1.05 -24.62 5.70
N ARG A 141 -0.06 -23.81 6.07
CA ARG A 141 0.83 -24.09 7.21
C ARG A 141 0.08 -23.95 8.52
N PRO A 142 0.07 -24.97 9.40
CA PRO A 142 -0.63 -24.89 10.68
C PRO A 142 0.04 -23.92 11.67
N GLU A 143 1.35 -23.76 11.55
CA GLU A 143 2.13 -22.88 12.43
C GLU A 143 1.93 -21.40 12.10
N ARG A 144 1.96 -20.56 13.12
CA ARG A 144 1.91 -19.09 13.01
C ARG A 144 3.26 -18.55 13.48
N SER A 145 4.07 -18.07 12.55
CA SER A 145 5.35 -17.46 12.87
C SER A 145 5.44 -16.02 12.33
N PHE A 146 6.14 -15.18 13.06
CA PHE A 146 6.44 -13.81 12.59
C PHE A 146 7.21 -13.80 11.27
N ALA A 147 8.07 -14.80 11.05
CA ALA A 147 8.83 -14.93 9.81
C ALA A 147 7.93 -15.25 8.60
N ASP A 148 6.92 -16.13 8.78
CA ASP A 148 5.95 -16.43 7.73
C ASP A 148 5.04 -15.24 7.45
N ASP A 149 4.60 -14.52 8.50
CA ASP A 149 3.80 -13.30 8.40
C ASP A 149 4.54 -12.23 7.61
N ARG A 150 5.83 -12.05 7.89
CA ARG A 150 6.71 -11.13 7.19
C ARG A 150 6.89 -11.54 5.72
N LYS A 151 7.17 -12.81 5.47
CA LYS A 151 7.38 -13.32 4.12
C LYS A 151 6.15 -13.12 3.24
N LEU A 152 4.95 -13.38 3.76
CA LEU A 152 3.70 -13.11 3.05
C LEU A 152 3.63 -11.66 2.57
N LEU A 153 3.92 -10.69 3.44
CA LEU A 153 3.86 -9.28 3.07
C LEU A 153 4.97 -8.88 2.11
N GLU A 154 6.18 -9.43 2.25
CA GLU A 154 7.27 -9.19 1.30
C GLU A 154 6.90 -9.68 -0.11
N ASP A 155 6.26 -10.85 -0.23
CA ASP A 155 5.85 -11.40 -1.51
C ASP A 155 4.64 -10.61 -2.07
N PHE A 156 3.68 -10.23 -1.23
CA PHE A 156 2.58 -9.34 -1.61
C PHE A 156 3.09 -7.99 -2.15
N PHE A 157 3.98 -7.31 -1.43
CA PHE A 157 4.52 -6.03 -1.89
C PHE A 157 5.30 -6.15 -3.20
N LYS A 158 6.03 -7.26 -3.43
CA LYS A 158 6.68 -7.50 -4.73
C LYS A 158 5.68 -7.62 -5.88
N GLU A 159 4.56 -8.30 -5.65
CA GLU A 159 3.50 -8.44 -6.64
C GLU A 159 2.86 -7.10 -6.99
N LEU A 160 2.71 -6.20 -6.02
CA LEU A 160 2.17 -4.85 -6.26
C LEU A 160 2.98 -4.03 -7.27
N GLN A 161 4.29 -4.31 -7.44
CA GLN A 161 5.14 -3.57 -8.38
C GLN A 161 4.70 -3.71 -9.85
N SER A 162 3.93 -4.73 -10.18
CA SER A 162 3.41 -5.01 -11.52
C SER A 162 1.89 -5.11 -11.56
N CYS A 163 1.21 -4.50 -10.58
CA CYS A 163 -0.24 -4.56 -10.44
C CYS A 163 -0.92 -3.40 -11.19
N GLU A 164 -1.31 -3.64 -12.45
CA GLU A 164 -1.98 -2.63 -13.29
C GLU A 164 -3.24 -2.00 -12.64
N PRO A 165 -4.14 -2.75 -11.98
CA PRO A 165 -5.28 -2.14 -11.29
C PRO A 165 -4.88 -1.14 -10.20
N LEU A 166 -3.77 -1.40 -9.48
CA LEU A 166 -3.25 -0.49 -8.47
C LEU A 166 -2.63 0.76 -9.12
N ASP A 167 -1.82 0.58 -10.16
CA ASP A 167 -1.19 1.69 -10.88
C ASP A 167 -2.23 2.68 -11.40
N ASN A 168 -3.31 2.20 -12.03
CA ASN A 168 -4.39 3.03 -12.55
C ASN A 168 -5.04 3.87 -11.43
N VAL A 169 -5.28 3.28 -10.27
CA VAL A 169 -5.87 3.99 -9.12
C VAL A 169 -4.87 5.00 -8.53
N LEU A 170 -3.59 4.66 -8.43
CA LEU A 170 -2.58 5.58 -7.93
C LEU A 170 -2.42 6.80 -8.83
N GLU A 171 -2.48 6.65 -10.16
CA GLU A 171 -2.48 7.75 -11.12
C GLU A 171 -3.73 8.65 -10.97
N GLU A 172 -4.90 8.05 -10.76
CA GLU A 172 -6.14 8.80 -10.48
C GLU A 172 -6.03 9.60 -9.18
N MET A 173 -5.44 9.01 -8.13
CA MET A 173 -5.26 9.67 -6.84
C MET A 173 -4.25 10.82 -6.91
N SER A 174 -3.17 10.66 -7.65
CA SER A 174 -2.14 11.69 -7.79
C SER A 174 -1.19 11.41 -8.96
N ILE A 175 -1.17 12.32 -9.93
CA ILE A 175 -0.20 12.29 -11.04
C ILE A 175 1.26 12.33 -10.55
N LEU A 176 1.52 12.82 -9.34
CA LEU A 176 2.86 12.85 -8.75
C LEU A 176 3.33 11.49 -8.23
N TRP A 177 2.44 10.49 -8.23
CA TRP A 177 2.74 9.11 -7.86
C TRP A 177 3.09 8.22 -9.06
N SER A 178 2.79 8.68 -10.28
CA SER A 178 3.13 7.94 -11.49
C SER A 178 4.60 7.52 -11.51
N ASP A 179 4.87 6.25 -11.75
CA ASP A 179 6.19 5.61 -11.79
C ASP A 179 6.96 5.58 -10.44
N ASP A 180 6.37 6.00 -9.33
CA ASP A 180 7.06 6.01 -8.03
C ASP A 180 6.98 4.65 -7.31
N LEU A 181 5.91 3.86 -7.55
CA LEU A 181 5.63 2.61 -6.85
C LEU A 181 6.82 1.63 -6.81
N PRO A 182 7.55 1.34 -7.91
CA PRO A 182 8.69 0.42 -7.89
C PRO A 182 9.88 0.87 -7.04
N TYR A 183 9.88 2.11 -6.57
CA TYR A 183 10.93 2.67 -5.71
C TYR A 183 10.51 2.80 -4.25
N ILE A 184 9.24 2.57 -3.97
CA ILE A 184 8.61 2.68 -2.63
C ILE A 184 8.44 1.29 -2.02
N VAL A 185 8.15 0.29 -2.85
CA VAL A 185 7.87 -1.11 -2.47
C VAL A 185 9.12 -1.98 -2.48
#